data_e25d19c27ff1855977beded5bd5845e1
#
_entry.id   e25d19c27ff1855977beded5bd5845e1
#
_cell.length_a   1.000
_cell.length_b   1.000
_cell.length_c   1.000
_cell.angle_alpha   90.00
_cell.angle_beta   90.00
_cell.angle_gamma   90.00
#
_symmetry.space_group_name_H-M   'P 1'
#
loop_
_entity.id
_entity.type
_entity.pdbx_description
1 polymer ?
#
loop_
_entity_poly.entity_id
_entity_poly.type
_entity_poly.pdbx_seq_one_letter_code
_entity_poly.pdbx_strand_id
1 'polypeptide(L)'
;MLKVAAIHDLAGLGRTSLNVVIPIITALGIEVCPLPTAILSSSTESCDDFYFFDLTESMHPILNRWKSMQVEFDAVYSGFLGSPEQVDIVADCAQSCLRQGGLFIVDPVMGEDGGLEPTMGAEMVRRMGWLVSQASCITPNLTEAALLLNEPYPTEVIQDGIPEAMLKDWLEGLADLGPDLTVITSVPMPGDVIGGKVRKSVVGAFDKKARRFWKASCDYIPANYPGTGDIFTSVLTGCLLRGDSLPEAIDRAVQFVALAIRATFGFAQPDKEGVRLERVLGTLRTGLGPLTYTLIGEGDAD
;
A
#
# COMPACT_ATOMS: atom_id res chain seq x y z
N MET A 1 5.34 10.75 -21.22
CA MET A 1 5.89 9.79 -20.22
C MET A 1 4.98 9.90 -19.01
N LEU A 2 4.53 8.76 -18.47
CA LEU A 2 3.71 8.78 -17.26
C LEU A 2 4.50 9.31 -16.06
N LYS A 3 3.85 10.07 -15.17
CA LYS A 3 4.47 10.72 -14.00
C LYS A 3 3.66 10.47 -12.74
N VAL A 4 4.33 10.16 -11.64
CA VAL A 4 3.73 9.97 -10.32
C VAL A 4 4.32 10.96 -9.33
N ALA A 5 3.46 11.69 -8.61
CA ALA A 5 3.88 12.36 -7.38
C ALA A 5 3.87 11.32 -6.26
N ALA A 6 5.04 11.00 -5.72
CA ALA A 6 5.20 10.05 -4.61
C ALA A 6 5.41 10.81 -3.31
N ILE A 7 4.45 10.73 -2.40
CA ILE A 7 4.40 11.51 -1.15
C ILE A 7 4.57 10.55 0.03
N HIS A 8 5.81 10.38 0.48
CA HIS A 8 6.22 9.45 1.53
C HIS A 8 7.42 10.00 2.29
N ASP A 9 7.77 9.40 3.41
CA ASP A 9 9.04 9.67 4.08
C ASP A 9 10.25 9.12 3.31
N LEU A 10 11.43 9.56 3.72
CA LEU A 10 12.71 9.09 3.22
C LEU A 10 13.57 8.59 4.39
N ALA A 11 13.74 7.29 4.51
CA ALA A 11 14.62 6.67 5.50
C ALA A 11 16.08 6.63 4.98
N GLY A 12 17.04 7.01 5.83
CA GLY A 12 18.48 6.94 5.52
C GLY A 12 18.97 5.49 5.41
N LEU A 13 18.48 4.63 6.30
CA LEU A 13 18.73 3.19 6.30
C LEU A 13 17.41 2.43 6.21
N GLY A 14 17.41 1.33 5.47
CA GLY A 14 16.25 0.48 5.26
C GLY A 14 15.62 0.66 3.88
N ARG A 15 14.82 -0.34 3.52
CA ARG A 15 14.11 -0.40 2.23
C ARG A 15 12.62 -0.23 2.48
N THR A 16 12.23 1.00 2.78
CA THR A 16 10.85 1.44 3.05
C THR A 16 10.57 2.73 2.29
N SER A 17 9.34 3.08 2.14
CA SER A 17 8.87 4.38 1.66
C SER A 17 9.54 4.80 0.34
N LEU A 18 10.04 6.02 0.18
CA LEU A 18 10.67 6.48 -1.08
C LEU A 18 11.83 5.60 -1.56
N ASN A 19 12.53 4.90 -0.65
CA ASN A 19 13.63 4.00 -1.03
C ASN A 19 13.15 2.79 -1.85
N VAL A 20 11.89 2.40 -1.76
CA VAL A 20 11.30 1.33 -2.56
C VAL A 20 10.34 1.85 -3.63
N VAL A 21 9.60 2.91 -3.34
CA VAL A 21 8.64 3.52 -4.28
C VAL A 21 9.36 3.99 -5.55
N ILE A 22 10.45 4.76 -5.39
CA ILE A 22 11.19 5.32 -6.54
C ILE A 22 11.74 4.23 -7.46
N PRO A 23 12.53 3.24 -6.99
CA PRO A 23 13.09 2.24 -7.88
C PRO A 23 12.05 1.33 -8.52
N ILE A 24 10.96 0.96 -7.81
CA ILE A 24 9.91 0.09 -8.35
C ILE A 24 9.16 0.80 -9.49
N ILE A 25 8.63 1.98 -9.24
CA ILE A 25 7.83 2.72 -10.23
C ILE A 25 8.72 3.11 -11.42
N THR A 26 9.99 3.47 -11.18
CA THR A 26 10.96 3.74 -12.25
C THR A 26 11.26 2.47 -13.07
N ALA A 27 11.38 1.29 -12.44
CA ALA A 27 11.57 0.02 -13.14
C ALA A 27 10.40 -0.33 -14.05
N LEU A 28 9.18 0.11 -13.70
CA LEU A 28 7.98 -0.01 -14.53
C LEU A 28 7.90 1.01 -15.68
N GLY A 29 8.91 1.89 -15.82
CA GLY A 29 9.01 2.86 -16.91
C GLY A 29 8.26 4.17 -16.67
N ILE A 30 7.98 4.52 -15.43
CA ILE A 30 7.22 5.70 -15.00
C ILE A 30 8.15 6.66 -14.26
N GLU A 31 8.04 7.96 -14.55
CA GLU A 31 8.79 9.02 -13.87
C GLU A 31 8.22 9.24 -12.46
N VAL A 32 9.09 9.25 -11.44
CA VAL A 32 8.70 9.52 -10.06
C VAL A 32 9.16 10.91 -9.66
N CYS A 33 8.23 11.71 -9.14
CA CYS A 33 8.47 13.03 -8.58
C CYS A 33 8.25 12.97 -7.07
N PRO A 34 9.31 12.83 -6.25
CA PRO A 34 9.15 12.66 -4.82
C PRO A 34 8.81 13.97 -4.11
N LEU A 35 7.87 13.91 -3.17
CA LEU A 35 7.57 14.95 -2.18
C LEU A 35 7.76 14.33 -0.79
N PRO A 36 8.97 14.44 -0.19
CA PRO A 36 9.24 13.82 1.09
C PRO A 36 8.42 14.46 2.22
N THR A 37 7.78 13.61 3.05
CA THR A 37 7.00 14.02 4.24
C THR A 37 7.89 14.19 5.47
N ALA A 38 8.94 13.38 5.56
CA ALA A 38 9.94 13.41 6.63
C ALA A 38 11.26 12.82 6.13
N ILE A 39 12.34 13.12 6.85
CA ILE A 39 13.62 12.41 6.73
C ILE A 39 13.84 11.66 8.03
N LEU A 40 14.08 10.36 7.96
CA LEU A 40 14.39 9.50 9.07
C LEU A 40 15.82 8.96 8.94
N SER A 41 16.50 8.76 10.08
CA SER A 41 17.81 8.07 10.04
C SER A 41 17.69 6.60 9.62
N SER A 42 16.57 5.96 10.00
CA SER A 42 16.19 4.59 9.66
C SER A 42 14.68 4.46 9.66
N SER A 43 14.12 3.36 9.14
CA SER A 43 12.69 3.11 9.28
C SER A 43 12.30 2.99 10.76
N THR A 44 11.05 3.33 11.09
CA THR A 44 10.48 3.25 12.44
C THR A 44 10.52 1.84 13.02
N GLU A 45 10.39 0.83 12.19
CA GLU A 45 10.44 -0.59 12.56
C GLU A 45 11.87 -1.10 12.79
N SER A 46 12.89 -0.40 12.26
CA SER A 46 14.27 -0.85 12.34
C SER A 46 14.93 -0.56 13.69
N CYS A 47 14.57 0.55 14.33
CA CYS A 47 15.20 1.04 15.56
C CYS A 47 14.24 1.93 16.33
N ASP A 48 14.15 1.74 17.65
CA ASP A 48 13.29 2.55 18.53
C ASP A 48 13.84 3.98 18.72
N ASP A 49 15.15 4.17 18.53
CA ASP A 49 15.83 5.48 18.64
C ASP A 49 16.28 5.94 17.24
N PHE A 50 15.32 6.43 16.45
CA PHE A 50 15.60 7.00 15.13
C PHE A 50 15.48 8.53 15.17
N TYR A 51 16.31 9.21 14.38
CA TYR A 51 16.13 10.64 14.12
C TYR A 51 14.96 10.85 13.15
N PHE A 52 14.08 11.77 13.51
CA PHE A 52 12.93 12.16 12.69
C PHE A 52 12.97 13.66 12.42
N PHE A 53 12.97 14.05 11.17
CA PHE A 53 12.89 15.44 10.73
C PHE A 53 11.65 15.64 9.88
N ASP A 54 10.67 16.35 10.43
CA ASP A 54 9.42 16.69 9.74
C ASP A 54 9.67 17.68 8.59
N LEU A 55 9.05 17.46 7.46
CA LEU A 55 9.19 18.28 6.26
C LEU A 55 7.92 19.06 5.89
N THR A 56 6.89 19.12 6.76
CA THR A 56 5.61 19.78 6.50
C THR A 56 5.80 21.18 5.93
N GLU A 57 6.62 22.01 6.60
CA GLU A 57 6.94 23.38 6.17
C GLU A 57 7.62 23.43 4.77
N SER A 58 8.38 22.40 4.43
CA SER A 58 9.07 22.31 3.13
C SER A 58 8.16 21.82 2.01
N MET A 59 7.12 21.03 2.33
CA MET A 59 6.18 20.51 1.34
C MET A 59 5.36 21.62 0.69
N HIS A 60 4.93 22.63 1.44
CA HIS A 60 4.15 23.77 0.93
C HIS A 60 4.85 24.52 -0.23
N PRO A 61 6.09 25.01 -0.10
CA PRO A 61 6.75 25.73 -1.19
C PRO A 61 7.05 24.83 -2.40
N ILE A 62 7.31 23.52 -2.18
CA ILE A 62 7.50 22.57 -3.28
C ILE A 62 6.20 22.44 -4.07
N LEU A 63 5.08 22.14 -3.40
CA LEU A 63 3.77 22.02 -4.04
C LEU A 63 3.36 23.32 -4.75
N ASN A 64 3.53 24.48 -4.10
CA ASN A 64 3.23 25.76 -4.70
C ASN A 64 4.06 26.00 -5.96
N ARG A 65 5.31 25.53 -5.98
CA ARG A 65 6.15 25.61 -7.17
C ARG A 65 5.62 24.72 -8.28
N TRP A 66 5.24 23.47 -7.98
CA TRP A 66 4.62 22.56 -8.95
C TRP A 66 3.35 23.16 -9.56
N LYS A 67 2.47 23.72 -8.73
CA LYS A 67 1.27 24.45 -9.20
C LYS A 67 1.63 25.60 -10.14
N SER A 68 2.60 26.46 -9.77
CA SER A 68 3.01 27.59 -10.60
C SER A 68 3.62 27.16 -11.94
N MET A 69 4.21 25.96 -11.99
CA MET A 69 4.75 25.35 -13.21
C MET A 69 3.68 24.60 -14.00
N GLN A 70 2.45 24.51 -13.48
CA GLN A 70 1.35 23.74 -14.08
C GLN A 70 1.73 22.27 -14.33
N VAL A 71 2.43 21.67 -13.35
CA VAL A 71 2.80 20.26 -13.43
C VAL A 71 1.55 19.42 -13.29
N GLU A 72 1.37 18.46 -14.21
CA GLU A 72 0.31 17.47 -14.14
C GLU A 72 0.90 16.06 -13.91
N PHE A 73 0.31 15.32 -12.98
CA PHE A 73 0.65 13.93 -12.66
C PHE A 73 -0.42 12.98 -13.17
N ASP A 74 0.02 11.80 -13.61
CA ASP A 74 -0.86 10.69 -13.98
C ASP A 74 -1.39 9.97 -12.73
N ALA A 75 -0.60 9.99 -11.64
CA ALA A 75 -1.06 9.61 -10.32
C ALA A 75 -0.42 10.47 -9.21
N VAL A 76 -1.16 10.60 -8.12
CA VAL A 76 -0.65 11.01 -6.81
C VAL A 76 -0.73 9.78 -5.92
N TYR A 77 0.40 9.37 -5.34
CA TYR A 77 0.50 8.22 -4.45
C TYR A 77 1.08 8.65 -3.11
N SER A 78 0.30 8.53 -2.04
CA SER A 78 0.72 8.83 -0.67
C SER A 78 0.80 7.57 0.19
N GLY A 79 1.83 7.50 1.04
CA GLY A 79 1.97 6.52 2.11
C GLY A 79 2.04 7.22 3.47
N PHE A 80 3.13 7.01 4.22
CA PHE A 80 3.29 7.56 5.56
C PHE A 80 3.24 9.09 5.59
N LEU A 81 2.37 9.62 6.45
CA LEU A 81 2.20 11.05 6.73
C LEU A 81 2.44 11.32 8.22
N GLY A 82 3.33 12.25 8.52
CA GLY A 82 3.77 12.54 9.89
C GLY A 82 2.84 13.48 10.67
N SER A 83 1.91 14.17 10.00
CA SER A 83 1.02 15.15 10.67
C SER A 83 -0.33 15.29 9.95
N PRO A 84 -1.38 15.76 10.66
CA PRO A 84 -2.67 16.10 10.04
C PRO A 84 -2.58 17.15 8.93
N GLU A 85 -1.64 18.07 9.03
CA GLU A 85 -1.42 19.11 8.01
C GLU A 85 -0.88 18.51 6.70
N GLN A 86 -0.06 17.46 6.78
CA GLN A 86 0.41 16.75 5.58
C GLN A 86 -0.74 16.11 4.82
N VAL A 87 -1.81 15.67 5.51
CA VAL A 87 -3.03 15.17 4.87
C VAL A 87 -3.65 16.25 3.98
N ASP A 88 -3.71 17.51 4.44
CA ASP A 88 -4.23 18.62 3.64
C ASP A 88 -3.34 18.92 2.42
N ILE A 89 -2.02 18.85 2.60
CA ILE A 89 -1.07 19.05 1.50
C ILE A 89 -1.22 17.97 0.42
N VAL A 90 -1.40 16.71 0.82
CA VAL A 90 -1.65 15.59 -0.10
C VAL A 90 -2.94 15.80 -0.88
N ALA A 91 -4.02 16.15 -0.20
CA ALA A 91 -5.31 16.42 -0.84
C ALA A 91 -5.21 17.60 -1.82
N ASP A 92 -4.53 18.68 -1.43
CA ASP A 92 -4.26 19.83 -2.31
C ASP A 92 -3.42 19.43 -3.53
N CYS A 93 -2.41 18.57 -3.35
CA CYS A 93 -1.63 18.04 -4.46
C CYS A 93 -2.51 17.25 -5.44
N ALA A 94 -3.36 16.35 -4.92
CA ALA A 94 -4.29 15.58 -5.74
C ALA A 94 -5.30 16.49 -6.46
N GLN A 95 -5.86 17.47 -5.77
CA GLN A 95 -6.83 18.40 -6.37
C GLN A 95 -6.21 19.31 -7.45
N SER A 96 -4.96 19.75 -7.23
CA SER A 96 -4.35 20.82 -8.05
C SER A 96 -3.41 20.31 -9.14
N CYS A 97 -2.82 19.13 -8.96
CA CYS A 97 -1.77 18.61 -9.83
C CYS A 97 -2.09 17.25 -10.46
N LEU A 98 -3.20 16.59 -10.08
CA LEU A 98 -3.62 15.36 -10.73
C LEU A 98 -4.36 15.71 -12.03
N ARG A 99 -3.95 15.09 -13.14
CA ARG A 99 -4.65 15.27 -14.41
C ARG A 99 -6.07 14.71 -14.36
N GLN A 100 -6.92 15.17 -15.24
CA GLN A 100 -8.27 14.60 -15.39
C GLN A 100 -8.18 13.07 -15.73
N GLY A 101 -8.86 12.26 -14.93
CA GLY A 101 -8.82 10.78 -15.05
C GLY A 101 -7.53 10.14 -14.52
N GLY A 102 -6.67 10.89 -13.85
CA GLY A 102 -5.53 10.38 -13.12
C GLY A 102 -5.94 9.60 -11.87
N LEU A 103 -5.01 8.86 -11.28
CA LEU A 103 -5.25 8.02 -10.11
C LEU A 103 -4.77 8.70 -8.83
N PHE A 104 -5.66 8.84 -7.85
CA PHE A 104 -5.27 9.20 -6.49
C PHE A 104 -5.23 7.93 -5.63
N ILE A 105 -4.03 7.50 -5.26
CA ILE A 105 -3.79 6.26 -4.52
C ILE A 105 -3.32 6.62 -3.11
N VAL A 106 -4.00 6.08 -2.11
CA VAL A 106 -3.68 6.29 -0.70
C VAL A 106 -3.40 4.93 -0.06
N ASP A 107 -2.16 4.75 0.39
CA ASP A 107 -1.77 3.74 1.34
C ASP A 107 -1.94 4.33 2.74
N PRO A 108 -3.00 3.95 3.48
CA PRO A 108 -3.39 4.68 4.68
C PRO A 108 -2.60 4.21 5.91
N VAL A 109 -1.28 4.37 5.87
CA VAL A 109 -0.36 3.90 6.91
C VAL A 109 -0.73 4.48 8.27
N MET A 110 -1.25 3.64 9.16
CA MET A 110 -1.69 4.03 10.51
C MET A 110 -1.32 3.01 11.58
N GLY A 111 -1.10 1.75 11.23
CA GLY A 111 -0.81 0.70 12.20
C GLY A 111 -0.78 -0.71 11.63
N GLU A 112 -0.36 -1.66 12.45
CA GLU A 112 -0.26 -3.08 12.11
C GLU A 112 -0.61 -3.95 13.31
N ASP A 113 -1.04 -5.19 13.09
CA ASP A 113 -1.35 -6.21 14.13
C ASP A 113 -2.31 -5.71 15.23
N GLY A 114 -3.28 -4.85 14.87
CA GLY A 114 -4.27 -4.29 15.79
C GLY A 114 -3.76 -3.09 16.60
N GLY A 115 -2.51 -2.67 16.41
CA GLY A 115 -1.90 -1.52 17.08
C GLY A 115 -1.76 -0.30 16.16
N LEU A 116 -1.79 0.90 16.73
CA LEU A 116 -1.44 2.12 16.03
C LEU A 116 0.09 2.32 16.00
N GLU A 117 0.59 2.90 14.94
CA GLU A 117 1.96 3.43 14.90
C GLU A 117 2.19 4.46 15.99
N PRO A 118 3.39 4.54 16.59
CA PRO A 118 3.68 5.44 17.72
C PRO A 118 3.40 6.93 17.42
N THR A 119 3.47 7.32 16.15
CA THR A 119 3.23 8.69 15.70
C THR A 119 1.75 8.97 15.39
N MET A 120 0.87 7.93 15.41
CA MET A 120 -0.53 8.05 15.03
C MET A 120 -1.43 8.25 16.25
N GLY A 121 -2.25 9.29 16.21
CA GLY A 121 -3.29 9.57 17.20
C GLY A 121 -4.68 9.58 16.57
N ALA A 122 -5.73 9.68 17.41
CA ALA A 122 -7.12 9.67 16.96
C ALA A 122 -7.45 10.77 15.93
N GLU A 123 -6.77 11.91 15.98
CA GLU A 123 -6.92 12.96 14.97
C GLU A 123 -6.39 12.51 13.62
N MET A 124 -5.23 11.88 13.59
CA MET A 124 -4.62 11.40 12.36
C MET A 124 -5.50 10.32 11.72
N VAL A 125 -6.05 9.38 12.49
CA VAL A 125 -7.01 8.37 11.99
C VAL A 125 -8.23 9.03 11.31
N ARG A 126 -8.82 10.05 11.95
CA ARG A 126 -9.95 10.78 11.35
C ARG A 126 -9.57 11.51 10.06
N ARG A 127 -8.39 12.13 10.04
CA ARG A 127 -7.87 12.86 8.88
C ARG A 127 -7.54 11.92 7.73
N MET A 128 -6.97 10.75 8.03
CA MET A 128 -6.73 9.71 7.04
C MET A 128 -8.04 9.18 6.45
N GLY A 129 -9.09 8.95 7.27
CA GLY A 129 -10.41 8.58 6.77
C GLY A 129 -10.99 9.62 5.81
N TRP A 130 -10.79 10.91 6.08
CA TRP A 130 -11.17 11.98 5.14
C TRP A 130 -10.34 11.94 3.85
N LEU A 131 -9.03 11.69 3.90
CA LEU A 131 -8.18 11.58 2.72
C LEU A 131 -8.60 10.39 1.85
N VAL A 132 -8.84 9.24 2.48
CA VAL A 132 -9.34 8.01 1.84
C VAL A 132 -10.63 8.27 1.06
N SER A 133 -11.54 9.09 1.59
CA SER A 133 -12.81 9.40 0.90
C SER A 133 -12.64 10.12 -0.45
N GLN A 134 -11.48 10.66 -0.72
CA GLN A 134 -11.15 11.36 -1.96
C GLN A 134 -10.30 10.53 -2.92
N ALA A 135 -9.82 9.36 -2.45
CA ALA A 135 -8.95 8.50 -3.23
C ALA A 135 -9.69 7.75 -4.34
N SER A 136 -8.98 7.42 -5.40
CA SER A 136 -9.47 6.48 -6.43
C SER A 136 -9.22 5.03 -6.00
N CYS A 137 -8.12 4.78 -5.29
CA CYS A 137 -7.70 3.45 -4.85
C CYS A 137 -7.06 3.55 -3.46
N ILE A 138 -7.33 2.57 -2.60
CA ILE A 138 -6.72 2.45 -1.27
C ILE A 138 -6.19 1.05 -1.03
N THR A 139 -5.15 0.93 -0.18
CA THR A 139 -4.45 -0.33 0.09
C THR A 139 -4.26 -0.64 1.58
N PRO A 140 -5.29 -0.47 2.43
CA PRO A 140 -5.15 -0.75 3.85
C PRO A 140 -4.76 -2.21 4.13
N ASN A 141 -4.00 -2.44 5.21
CA ASN A 141 -3.94 -3.74 5.88
C ASN A 141 -5.20 -3.96 6.75
N LEU A 142 -5.31 -5.11 7.43
CA LEU A 142 -6.48 -5.41 8.27
C LEU A 142 -6.67 -4.43 9.43
N THR A 143 -5.58 -3.93 10.03
CA THR A 143 -5.64 -2.95 11.12
C THR A 143 -6.19 -1.63 10.62
N GLU A 144 -5.67 -1.16 9.52
CA GLU A 144 -6.07 0.09 8.89
C GLU A 144 -7.50 0.02 8.36
N ALA A 145 -7.90 -1.13 7.79
CA ALA A 145 -9.28 -1.38 7.38
C ALA A 145 -10.25 -1.29 8.58
N ALA A 146 -9.90 -1.93 9.70
CA ALA A 146 -10.68 -1.86 10.94
C ALA A 146 -10.82 -0.41 11.45
N LEU A 147 -9.70 0.34 11.46
CA LEU A 147 -9.69 1.76 11.88
C LEU A 147 -10.56 2.63 10.97
N LEU A 148 -10.46 2.47 9.65
CA LEU A 148 -11.24 3.24 8.68
C LEU A 148 -12.74 2.93 8.76
N LEU A 149 -13.10 1.68 9.02
CA LEU A 149 -14.48 1.24 9.18
C LEU A 149 -15.05 1.51 10.58
N ASN A 150 -14.20 1.94 11.52
CA ASN A 150 -14.55 2.06 12.94
C ASN A 150 -15.06 0.73 13.53
N GLU A 151 -14.45 -0.37 13.09
CA GLU A 151 -14.70 -1.73 13.54
C GLU A 151 -13.59 -2.21 14.48
N PRO A 152 -13.88 -3.11 15.42
CA PRO A 152 -12.82 -3.71 16.23
C PRO A 152 -11.90 -4.59 15.38
N TYR A 153 -10.60 -4.58 15.71
CA TYR A 153 -9.66 -5.50 15.07
C TYR A 153 -10.05 -6.96 15.35
N PRO A 154 -10.15 -7.83 14.33
CA PRO A 154 -10.80 -9.14 14.44
C PRO A 154 -9.91 -10.22 15.08
N THR A 155 -9.35 -9.97 16.26
CA THR A 155 -8.34 -10.80 16.94
C THR A 155 -8.76 -12.27 17.08
N GLU A 156 -10.02 -12.55 17.42
CA GLU A 156 -10.50 -13.92 17.59
C GLU A 156 -10.67 -14.64 16.24
N VAL A 157 -11.15 -13.93 15.24
CA VAL A 157 -11.46 -14.50 13.92
C VAL A 157 -10.18 -14.81 13.13
N ILE A 158 -9.13 -14.00 13.28
CA ILE A 158 -7.84 -14.18 12.58
C ILE A 158 -7.23 -15.55 12.84
N GLN A 159 -7.44 -16.13 14.03
CA GLN A 159 -6.88 -17.43 14.39
C GLN A 159 -7.38 -18.58 13.51
N ASP A 160 -8.60 -18.47 13.01
CA ASP A 160 -9.24 -19.44 12.10
C ASP A 160 -9.29 -18.95 10.65
N GLY A 161 -8.90 -17.70 10.43
CA GLY A 161 -8.94 -16.98 9.16
C GLY A 161 -10.22 -16.15 8.98
N ILE A 162 -10.07 -15.02 8.30
CA ILE A 162 -11.17 -14.06 7.98
C ILE A 162 -12.15 -14.72 7.01
N PRO A 163 -13.44 -14.89 7.37
CA PRO A 163 -14.45 -15.43 6.45
C PRO A 163 -14.58 -14.57 5.19
N GLU A 164 -14.80 -15.22 4.05
CA GLU A 164 -14.95 -14.53 2.76
C GLU A 164 -16.09 -13.49 2.79
N ALA A 165 -17.19 -13.78 3.48
CA ALA A 165 -18.28 -12.83 3.67
C ALA A 165 -17.80 -11.55 4.39
N MET A 166 -17.06 -11.69 5.49
CA MET A 166 -16.51 -10.55 6.23
C MET A 166 -15.53 -9.74 5.38
N LEU A 167 -14.67 -10.41 4.60
CA LEU A 167 -13.77 -9.72 3.68
C LEU A 167 -14.54 -8.89 2.64
N LYS A 168 -15.61 -9.45 2.06
CA LYS A 168 -16.48 -8.71 1.12
C LYS A 168 -17.15 -7.52 1.77
N ASP A 169 -17.74 -7.71 2.95
CA ASP A 169 -18.43 -6.65 3.70
C ASP A 169 -17.46 -5.50 4.00
N TRP A 170 -16.22 -5.81 4.39
CA TRP A 170 -15.21 -4.79 4.67
C TRP A 170 -14.74 -4.07 3.39
N LEU A 171 -14.54 -4.81 2.30
CA LEU A 171 -14.16 -4.21 1.01
C LEU A 171 -15.27 -3.27 0.47
N GLU A 172 -16.54 -3.65 0.59
CA GLU A 172 -17.67 -2.78 0.23
C GLU A 172 -17.78 -1.59 1.17
N GLY A 173 -17.67 -1.81 2.49
CA GLY A 173 -17.67 -0.73 3.47
C GLY A 173 -16.59 0.33 3.22
N LEU A 174 -15.37 -0.12 2.88
CA LEU A 174 -14.28 0.78 2.48
C LEU A 174 -14.59 1.54 1.18
N ALA A 175 -15.20 0.86 0.21
CA ALA A 175 -15.62 1.51 -1.04
C ALA A 175 -16.74 2.54 -0.83
N ASP A 176 -17.58 2.33 0.17
CA ASP A 176 -18.65 3.29 0.54
C ASP A 176 -18.10 4.57 1.19
N LEU A 177 -16.86 4.54 1.69
CA LEU A 177 -16.16 5.75 2.14
C LEU A 177 -15.82 6.69 0.98
N GLY A 178 -15.68 6.18 -0.27
CA GLY A 178 -15.40 7.00 -1.45
C GLY A 178 -14.68 6.28 -2.59
N PRO A 179 -13.64 5.47 -2.32
CA PRO A 179 -12.80 4.89 -3.37
C PRO A 179 -13.55 3.99 -4.36
N ASP A 180 -13.15 4.05 -5.63
CA ASP A 180 -13.62 3.12 -6.66
C ASP A 180 -12.98 1.73 -6.54
N LEU A 181 -11.71 1.69 -6.10
CA LEU A 181 -10.92 0.48 -5.93
C LEU A 181 -10.47 0.35 -4.48
N THR A 182 -10.84 -0.75 -3.83
CA THR A 182 -10.40 -1.07 -2.47
C THR A 182 -9.62 -2.36 -2.45
N VAL A 183 -8.49 -2.37 -1.75
CA VAL A 183 -7.61 -3.52 -1.64
C VAL A 183 -7.21 -3.71 -0.18
N ILE A 184 -7.54 -4.84 0.42
CA ILE A 184 -7.09 -5.20 1.76
C ILE A 184 -5.94 -6.19 1.64
N THR A 185 -4.79 -5.83 2.21
CA THR A 185 -3.57 -6.64 2.18
C THR A 185 -3.46 -7.54 3.40
N SER A 186 -2.66 -8.60 3.29
CA SER A 186 -2.29 -9.51 4.40
C SER A 186 -3.48 -10.17 5.10
N VAL A 187 -4.49 -10.60 4.35
CA VAL A 187 -5.69 -11.26 4.87
C VAL A 187 -5.43 -12.75 5.08
N PRO A 188 -5.46 -13.27 6.33
CA PRO A 188 -5.46 -14.70 6.58
C PRO A 188 -6.85 -15.27 6.27
N MET A 189 -6.97 -16.19 5.31
CA MET A 189 -8.25 -16.80 4.92
C MET A 189 -8.46 -18.17 5.60
N PRO A 190 -9.71 -18.60 5.80
CA PRO A 190 -10.00 -19.96 6.28
C PRO A 190 -9.38 -21.01 5.35
N GLY A 191 -8.78 -22.06 5.95
CA GLY A 191 -8.05 -23.09 5.22
C GLY A 191 -6.59 -22.72 4.89
N ASP A 192 -6.24 -21.45 4.88
CA ASP A 192 -4.85 -20.99 4.79
C ASP A 192 -4.20 -20.83 6.17
N VAL A 193 -4.98 -20.94 7.26
CA VAL A 193 -4.50 -21.01 8.64
C VAL A 193 -4.67 -22.44 9.14
N ILE A 194 -3.57 -23.13 9.47
CA ILE A 194 -3.59 -24.52 9.96
C ILE A 194 -2.81 -24.58 11.27
N GLY A 195 -3.52 -24.97 12.35
CA GLY A 195 -2.92 -25.04 13.69
C GLY A 195 -2.33 -23.70 14.15
N GLY A 196 -3.01 -22.60 13.86
CA GLY A 196 -2.58 -21.24 14.20
C GLY A 196 -1.41 -20.72 13.35
N LYS A 197 -1.03 -21.43 12.26
CA LYS A 197 0.04 -20.99 11.34
C LYS A 197 -0.53 -20.61 9.98
N VAL A 198 -0.26 -19.41 9.55
CA VAL A 198 -0.59 -18.92 8.20
C VAL A 198 0.22 -19.69 7.16
N ARG A 199 -0.44 -20.15 6.10
CA ARG A 199 0.16 -20.88 4.97
C ARG A 199 0.21 -20.06 3.71
N LYS A 200 -0.74 -19.15 3.54
CA LYS A 200 -0.79 -18.22 2.42
C LYS A 200 -1.02 -16.81 2.91
N SER A 201 -0.42 -15.85 2.23
CA SER A 201 -0.78 -14.44 2.32
C SER A 201 -1.77 -14.13 1.19
N VAL A 202 -2.92 -13.58 1.54
CA VAL A 202 -4.00 -13.26 0.59
C VAL A 202 -4.21 -11.75 0.56
N VAL A 203 -4.49 -11.24 -0.62
CA VAL A 203 -4.96 -9.89 -0.86
C VAL A 203 -6.37 -9.98 -1.41
N GLY A 204 -7.32 -9.29 -0.77
CA GLY A 204 -8.68 -9.12 -1.28
C GLY A 204 -8.83 -7.76 -1.96
N ALA A 205 -9.61 -7.69 -3.03
CA ALA A 205 -9.86 -6.44 -3.73
C ALA A 205 -11.31 -6.35 -4.25
N PHE A 206 -11.83 -5.13 -4.34
CA PHE A 206 -13.14 -4.84 -4.88
C PHE A 206 -13.06 -3.68 -5.87
N ASP A 207 -13.66 -3.88 -7.03
CA ASP A 207 -13.93 -2.85 -8.02
C ASP A 207 -15.39 -2.44 -7.91
N LYS A 208 -15.63 -1.24 -7.37
CA LYS A 208 -16.98 -0.69 -7.15
C LYS A 208 -17.76 -0.51 -8.45
N LYS A 209 -17.09 -0.11 -9.53
CA LYS A 209 -17.72 0.12 -10.84
C LYS A 209 -18.14 -1.20 -11.50
N ALA A 210 -17.23 -2.18 -11.46
CA ALA A 210 -17.53 -3.51 -11.99
C ALA A 210 -18.37 -4.37 -11.06
N ARG A 211 -18.50 -3.99 -9.77
CA ARG A 211 -19.11 -4.75 -8.67
C ARG A 211 -18.56 -6.18 -8.57
N ARG A 212 -17.23 -6.29 -8.64
CA ARG A 212 -16.53 -7.58 -8.62
C ARG A 212 -15.47 -7.62 -7.53
N PHE A 213 -15.42 -8.77 -6.87
CA PHE A 213 -14.42 -9.07 -5.85
C PHE A 213 -13.35 -10.00 -6.42
N TRP A 214 -12.12 -9.74 -6.06
CA TRP A 214 -10.96 -10.49 -6.53
C TRP A 214 -10.09 -10.88 -5.35
N LYS A 215 -9.37 -11.98 -5.48
CA LYS A 215 -8.28 -12.33 -4.58
C LYS A 215 -7.05 -12.79 -5.35
N ALA A 216 -5.90 -12.43 -4.82
CA ALA A 216 -4.61 -12.95 -5.23
C ALA A 216 -3.88 -13.50 -3.98
N SER A 217 -3.12 -14.56 -4.13
CA SER A 217 -2.43 -15.17 -2.99
C SER A 217 -1.05 -15.70 -3.36
N CYS A 218 -0.18 -15.76 -2.35
CA CYS A 218 1.11 -16.43 -2.44
C CYS A 218 1.36 -17.28 -1.19
N ASP A 219 2.33 -18.20 -1.28
CA ASP A 219 2.77 -18.95 -0.10
C ASP A 219 3.34 -18.00 0.94
N TYR A 220 2.88 -18.14 2.17
CA TYR A 220 3.39 -17.35 3.29
C TYR A 220 4.82 -17.77 3.64
N ILE A 221 5.70 -16.80 3.73
CA ILE A 221 7.05 -16.97 4.21
C ILE A 221 7.10 -16.38 5.63
N PRO A 222 7.52 -17.15 6.65
CA PRO A 222 7.49 -16.69 8.04
C PRO A 222 8.64 -15.72 8.34
N ALA A 223 8.57 -14.56 7.74
CA ALA A 223 9.48 -13.44 7.93
C ALA A 223 8.70 -12.14 7.74
N ASN A 224 8.91 -11.19 8.64
CA ASN A 224 8.36 -9.85 8.54
C ASN A 224 9.47 -8.90 8.09
N TYR A 225 9.25 -8.20 6.99
CA TYR A 225 10.18 -7.23 6.44
C TYR A 225 9.48 -5.88 6.28
N PRO A 226 10.06 -4.81 6.87
CA PRO A 226 9.59 -3.45 6.63
C PRO A 226 9.48 -3.12 5.14
N GLY A 227 8.52 -2.28 4.76
CA GLY A 227 8.35 -1.77 3.41
C GLY A 227 7.69 -2.72 2.41
N THR A 228 7.21 -3.89 2.84
CA THR A 228 6.46 -4.80 1.95
C THR A 228 5.13 -4.22 1.48
N GLY A 229 4.45 -3.40 2.29
CA GLY A 229 3.28 -2.61 1.93
C GLY A 229 3.60 -1.60 0.84
N ASP A 230 4.66 -0.80 1.04
CA ASP A 230 5.14 0.17 0.03
C ASP A 230 5.47 -0.50 -1.30
N ILE A 231 6.11 -1.70 -1.25
CA ILE A 231 6.43 -2.47 -2.45
C ILE A 231 5.15 -2.90 -3.17
N PHE A 232 4.18 -3.45 -2.42
CA PHE A 232 2.90 -3.89 -2.96
C PHE A 232 2.19 -2.74 -3.67
N THR A 233 1.97 -1.62 -2.96
CA THR A 233 1.23 -0.47 -3.48
C THR A 233 1.98 0.21 -4.63
N SER A 234 3.33 0.22 -4.62
CA SER A 234 4.12 0.73 -5.74
C SER A 234 3.96 -0.08 -7.02
N VAL A 235 3.97 -1.42 -6.92
CA VAL A 235 3.73 -2.29 -8.07
C VAL A 235 2.30 -2.15 -8.57
N LEU A 236 1.31 -2.17 -7.67
CA LEU A 236 -0.09 -1.93 -7.98
C LEU A 236 -0.28 -0.62 -8.75
N THR A 237 0.27 0.48 -8.22
CA THR A 237 0.22 1.81 -8.83
C THR A 237 0.76 1.80 -10.25
N GLY A 238 1.96 1.25 -10.42
CA GLY A 238 2.59 1.21 -11.73
C GLY A 238 1.83 0.33 -12.74
N CYS A 239 1.26 -0.80 -12.31
CA CYS A 239 0.45 -1.68 -13.14
C CYS A 239 -0.86 -1.01 -13.57
N LEU A 240 -1.59 -0.39 -12.65
CA LEU A 240 -2.83 0.34 -12.96
C LEU A 240 -2.56 1.50 -13.95
N LEU A 241 -1.47 2.26 -13.77
CA LEU A 241 -1.09 3.33 -14.69
C LEU A 241 -0.73 2.83 -16.09
N ARG A 242 -0.23 1.61 -16.21
CA ARG A 242 0.07 0.97 -17.48
C ARG A 242 -1.15 0.36 -18.17
N GLY A 243 -2.32 0.40 -17.50
CA GLY A 243 -3.58 -0.11 -18.02
C GLY A 243 -3.89 -1.55 -17.67
N ASP A 244 -3.13 -2.17 -16.75
CA ASP A 244 -3.49 -3.49 -16.21
C ASP A 244 -4.82 -3.37 -15.44
N SER A 245 -5.66 -4.39 -15.51
CA SER A 245 -6.88 -4.46 -14.69
C SER A 245 -6.56 -4.64 -13.20
N LEU A 246 -7.51 -4.32 -12.32
CA LEU A 246 -7.30 -4.50 -10.87
C LEU A 246 -6.82 -5.91 -10.50
N PRO A 247 -7.46 -7.03 -10.97
CA PRO A 247 -6.98 -8.37 -10.64
C PRO A 247 -5.56 -8.67 -11.15
N GLU A 248 -5.19 -8.18 -12.32
CA GLU A 248 -3.82 -8.32 -12.83
C GLU A 248 -2.82 -7.54 -11.98
N ALA A 249 -3.17 -6.32 -11.61
CA ALA A 249 -2.32 -5.44 -10.81
C ALA A 249 -2.06 -5.99 -9.40
N ILE A 250 -3.11 -6.49 -8.70
CA ILE A 250 -2.94 -7.11 -7.37
C ILE A 250 -2.13 -8.40 -7.45
N ASP A 251 -2.35 -9.23 -8.47
CA ASP A 251 -1.61 -10.49 -8.63
C ASP A 251 -0.12 -10.23 -8.88
N ARG A 252 0.20 -9.30 -9.77
CA ARG A 252 1.59 -8.87 -10.02
C ARG A 252 2.25 -8.32 -8.76
N ALA A 253 1.53 -7.51 -7.97
CA ALA A 253 2.04 -6.97 -6.72
C ALA A 253 2.33 -8.08 -5.70
N VAL A 254 1.40 -9.03 -5.51
CA VAL A 254 1.56 -10.20 -4.63
C VAL A 254 2.76 -11.05 -5.06
N GLN A 255 2.87 -11.37 -6.37
CA GLN A 255 3.98 -12.17 -6.89
C GLN A 255 5.33 -11.47 -6.68
N PHE A 256 5.40 -10.15 -6.90
CA PHE A 256 6.64 -9.40 -6.74
C PHE A 256 7.07 -9.31 -5.27
N VAL A 257 6.15 -9.04 -4.34
CA VAL A 257 6.42 -9.06 -2.89
C VAL A 257 6.93 -10.44 -2.46
N ALA A 258 6.24 -11.52 -2.86
CA ALA A 258 6.67 -12.88 -2.55
C ALA A 258 8.07 -13.20 -3.09
N LEU A 259 8.38 -12.74 -4.31
CA LEU A 259 9.70 -12.91 -4.91
C LEU A 259 10.78 -12.15 -4.12
N ALA A 260 10.49 -10.91 -3.71
CA ALA A 260 11.40 -10.08 -2.93
C ALA A 260 11.69 -10.69 -1.55
N ILE A 261 10.65 -11.17 -0.86
CA ILE A 261 10.80 -11.88 0.41
C ILE A 261 11.65 -13.17 0.23
N ARG A 262 11.33 -14.01 -0.77
CA ARG A 262 12.10 -15.23 -1.07
C ARG A 262 13.57 -14.95 -1.39
N ALA A 263 13.85 -13.87 -2.13
CA ALA A 263 15.22 -13.48 -2.47
C ALA A 263 16.03 -12.96 -1.27
N THR A 264 15.33 -12.62 -0.17
CA THR A 264 15.93 -12.11 1.07
C THR A 264 16.02 -13.20 2.14
N PHE A 265 14.98 -14.04 2.24
CA PHE A 265 14.84 -15.08 3.25
C PHE A 265 16.04 -16.05 3.24
N GLY A 266 16.60 -16.31 4.42
CA GLY A 266 17.75 -17.20 4.58
C GLY A 266 19.13 -16.51 4.44
N PHE A 267 19.19 -15.21 4.15
CA PHE A 267 20.40 -14.44 4.31
C PHE A 267 20.55 -13.93 5.74
N ALA A 268 21.77 -13.99 6.28
CA ALA A 268 22.10 -13.44 7.60
C ALA A 268 22.13 -11.89 7.55
N GLN A 269 20.98 -11.29 7.29
CA GLN A 269 20.76 -9.85 7.41
C GLN A 269 19.75 -9.59 8.51
N PRO A 270 19.83 -8.45 9.22
CA PRO A 270 18.73 -8.03 10.07
C PRO A 270 17.45 -7.92 9.22
N ASP A 271 16.40 -8.63 9.63
CA ASP A 271 15.08 -8.57 8.96
C ASP A 271 14.57 -7.11 8.90
N LYS A 272 15.00 -6.30 9.86
CA LYS A 272 14.69 -4.87 10.01
C LYS A 272 15.18 -3.95 8.87
N GLU A 273 16.07 -4.41 7.99
CA GLU A 273 16.55 -3.59 6.85
C GLU A 273 15.61 -3.67 5.62
N GLY A 274 14.54 -4.45 5.69
CA GLY A 274 13.65 -4.70 4.58
C GLY A 274 14.21 -5.71 3.56
N VAL A 275 13.47 -5.92 2.46
CA VAL A 275 13.82 -6.93 1.45
C VAL A 275 14.94 -6.46 0.52
N ARG A 276 15.71 -7.42 -0.03
CA ARG A 276 16.79 -7.16 -1.02
C ARG A 276 16.21 -6.87 -2.40
N LEU A 277 15.59 -5.70 -2.52
CA LEU A 277 14.87 -5.26 -3.70
C LEU A 277 15.75 -5.26 -4.97
N GLU A 278 17.03 -4.92 -4.82
CA GLU A 278 18.00 -4.81 -5.91
C GLU A 278 18.16 -6.11 -6.70
N ARG A 279 17.89 -7.26 -6.07
CA ARG A 279 18.00 -8.59 -6.70
C ARG A 279 16.83 -8.90 -7.62
N VAL A 280 15.69 -8.28 -7.39
CA VAL A 280 14.43 -8.65 -8.04
C VAL A 280 13.85 -7.55 -8.94
N LEU A 281 14.32 -6.29 -8.84
CA LEU A 281 13.82 -5.17 -9.64
C LEU A 281 13.77 -5.46 -11.15
N GLY A 282 14.75 -6.20 -11.66
CA GLY A 282 14.82 -6.55 -13.08
C GLY A 282 13.60 -7.34 -13.57
N THR A 283 12.93 -8.12 -12.69
CA THR A 283 11.78 -8.95 -13.05
C THR A 283 10.54 -8.13 -13.40
N LEU A 284 10.44 -6.89 -12.90
CA LEU A 284 9.36 -5.97 -13.28
C LEU A 284 9.39 -5.60 -14.77
N ARG A 285 10.54 -5.71 -15.43
CA ARG A 285 10.71 -5.43 -16.86
C ARG A 285 10.57 -6.68 -17.74
N THR A 286 10.98 -7.84 -17.22
CA THR A 286 10.99 -9.10 -17.98
C THR A 286 9.71 -9.91 -17.84
N GLY A 287 8.85 -9.54 -16.91
CA GLY A 287 7.62 -10.21 -16.56
C GLY A 287 7.76 -11.11 -15.34
N LEU A 288 6.69 -11.18 -14.57
CA LEU A 288 6.47 -12.12 -13.48
C LEU A 288 5.83 -13.40 -14.05
N GLY A 289 5.61 -14.40 -13.22
CA GLY A 289 4.98 -15.66 -13.62
C GLY A 289 3.57 -15.50 -14.23
N PRO A 290 2.90 -16.61 -14.57
CA PRO A 290 1.51 -16.57 -15.00
C PRO A 290 0.61 -15.98 -13.92
N LEU A 291 -0.47 -15.31 -14.33
CA LEU A 291 -1.45 -14.73 -13.43
C LEU A 291 -2.23 -15.83 -12.70
N THR A 292 -2.50 -15.63 -11.42
CA THR A 292 -3.10 -16.63 -10.51
C THR A 292 -4.27 -16.07 -9.68
N TYR A 293 -4.72 -14.85 -9.97
CA TYR A 293 -5.87 -14.26 -9.28
C TYR A 293 -7.15 -15.04 -9.50
N THR A 294 -8.09 -14.95 -8.58
CA THR A 294 -9.40 -15.57 -8.67
C THR A 294 -10.52 -14.58 -8.34
N LEU A 295 -11.68 -14.79 -8.94
CA LEU A 295 -12.92 -14.07 -8.57
C LEU A 295 -13.37 -14.57 -7.19
N ILE A 296 -13.79 -13.67 -6.31
CA ILE A 296 -14.40 -14.03 -5.04
C ILE A 296 -15.91 -14.14 -5.23
N GLY A 297 -16.44 -15.33 -5.04
CA GLY A 297 -17.84 -15.73 -4.91
C GLY A 297 -18.74 -15.39 -6.08
N GLU A 298 -19.05 -16.21 -6.89
CA GLU A 298 -20.28 -16.96 -7.07
C GLU A 298 -19.89 -18.37 -6.68
N GLY A 299 -20.41 -18.88 -5.56
CA GLY A 299 -20.08 -20.21 -5.10
C GLY A 299 -20.22 -21.18 -6.26
N ASP A 300 -19.26 -22.09 -6.41
CA ASP A 300 -19.39 -23.24 -7.27
C ASP A 300 -20.74 -23.87 -6.95
N ALA A 301 -21.72 -23.59 -7.81
CA ALA A 301 -22.98 -24.31 -7.81
C ALA A 301 -22.67 -25.67 -8.45
N ASP A 302 -22.33 -26.64 -7.57
CA ASP A 302 -22.44 -28.06 -7.89
C ASP A 302 -23.90 -28.48 -8.00
#